data_84901a8e9e942382be82361bef2fb919
#
_entry.id   84901a8e9e942382be82361bef2fb919
#
_cell.length_a   1.000
_cell.length_b   1.000
_cell.length_c   1.000
_cell.angle_alpha   90.00
_cell.angle_beta   90.00
_cell.angle_gamma   90.00
#
_symmetry.space_group_name_H-M   'P 1'
#
loop_
_entity.id
_entity.type
_entity.pdbx_description
1 polymer ?
#
loop_
_entity_poly.entity_id
_entity_poly.type
_entity_poly.pdbx_seq_one_letter_code
_entity_poly.pdbx_strand_id
1 'polypeptide(L)'
;MSETSETLAFFTQGWQNYQNQLSIALARLSDEQLALRAVPNLRSIRELACHIIGVRAGWFHYVLEEGDEDFGAFHTWDEPGSPARSASELVSGLEKTWQVMQEVLGRYTLSDLQSIVKDEWEGQIYTYTRGWVIWHVMEHDMHHGGELSYSLGMHGLQGINI
;
A
#
# COMPACT_ATOMS: atom_id res chain seq x y z
N MET A 1 -25.16 -12.13 5.47
CA MET A 1 -23.91 -11.42 5.83
C MET A 1 -24.09 -10.86 7.23
N SER A 2 -23.07 -10.88 8.09
CA SER A 2 -23.17 -10.28 9.43
C SER A 2 -23.06 -8.76 9.32
N GLU A 3 -23.62 -8.00 10.28
CA GLU A 3 -23.54 -6.54 10.36
C GLU A 3 -22.06 -6.05 10.33
N THR A 4 -21.14 -6.81 10.89
CA THR A 4 -19.70 -6.55 10.85
C THR A 4 -19.12 -6.67 9.43
N SER A 5 -19.60 -7.63 8.64
CA SER A 5 -19.17 -7.81 7.25
C SER A 5 -19.60 -6.63 6.37
N GLU A 6 -20.77 -6.05 6.63
CA GLU A 6 -21.25 -4.88 5.91
C GLU A 6 -20.44 -3.61 6.27
N THR A 7 -20.11 -3.44 7.55
CA THR A 7 -19.27 -2.30 7.99
C THR A 7 -17.88 -2.34 7.37
N LEU A 8 -17.21 -3.50 7.37
CA LEU A 8 -15.92 -3.66 6.72
C LEU A 8 -16.00 -3.40 5.20
N ALA A 9 -17.09 -3.79 4.56
CA ALA A 9 -17.28 -3.57 3.13
C ALA A 9 -17.27 -2.08 2.76
N PHE A 10 -17.80 -1.17 3.60
CA PHE A 10 -17.72 0.27 3.36
C PHE A 10 -16.28 0.79 3.33
N PHE A 11 -15.46 0.39 4.32
CA PHE A 11 -14.06 0.80 4.38
C PHE A 11 -13.25 0.20 3.23
N THR A 12 -13.47 -1.07 2.90
CA THR A 12 -12.82 -1.74 1.76
C THR A 12 -13.20 -1.06 0.45
N GLN A 13 -14.45 -0.66 0.27
CA GLN A 13 -14.92 0.09 -0.91
C GLN A 13 -14.23 1.45 -1.03
N GLY A 14 -14.10 2.20 0.06
CA GLY A 14 -13.39 3.48 0.10
C GLY A 14 -11.92 3.30 -0.26
N TRP A 15 -11.26 2.30 0.32
CA TRP A 15 -9.88 1.98 0.02
C TRP A 15 -9.67 1.52 -1.44
N GLN A 16 -10.61 0.72 -1.99
CA GLN A 16 -10.62 0.34 -3.41
C GLN A 16 -10.67 1.59 -4.32
N ASN A 17 -11.52 2.55 -4.00
CA ASN A 17 -11.61 3.79 -4.78
C ASN A 17 -10.28 4.56 -4.72
N TYR A 18 -9.66 4.66 -3.55
CA TYR A 18 -8.36 5.29 -3.38
C TYR A 18 -7.26 4.58 -4.18
N GLN A 19 -7.20 3.25 -4.09
CA GLN A 19 -6.31 2.39 -4.88
C GLN A 19 -6.43 2.64 -6.39
N ASN A 20 -7.67 2.74 -6.89
CA ASN A 20 -7.92 3.01 -8.31
C ASN A 20 -7.37 4.40 -8.72
N GLN A 21 -7.52 5.40 -7.87
CA GLN A 21 -7.00 6.75 -8.13
C GLN A 21 -5.46 6.79 -8.11
N LEU A 22 -4.81 6.04 -7.23
CA LEU A 22 -3.36 5.86 -7.24
C LEU A 22 -2.88 5.25 -8.57
N SER A 23 -3.51 4.17 -9.02
CA SER A 23 -3.19 3.50 -10.29
C SER A 23 -3.37 4.44 -11.49
N ILE A 24 -4.49 5.19 -11.54
CA ILE A 24 -4.75 6.18 -12.59
C ILE A 24 -3.70 7.30 -12.60
N ALA A 25 -3.30 7.79 -11.42
CA ALA A 25 -2.31 8.85 -11.31
C ALA A 25 -0.94 8.40 -11.84
N LEU A 26 -0.52 7.16 -11.54
CA LEU A 26 0.77 6.62 -11.95
C LEU A 26 0.81 6.17 -13.43
N ALA A 27 -0.29 5.60 -13.94
CA ALA A 27 -0.34 4.99 -15.27
C ALA A 27 0.07 5.92 -16.42
N ARG A 28 -0.08 7.22 -16.24
CA ARG A 28 0.17 8.25 -17.28
C ARG A 28 1.54 8.92 -17.17
N LEU A 29 2.36 8.55 -16.17
CA LEU A 29 3.63 9.21 -15.93
C LEU A 29 4.75 8.61 -16.77
N SER A 30 5.62 9.49 -17.32
CA SER A 30 6.88 9.08 -17.93
C SER A 30 7.92 8.73 -16.84
N ASP A 31 9.02 8.10 -17.25
CA ASP A 31 10.12 7.78 -16.34
C ASP A 31 10.74 9.04 -15.71
N GLU A 32 10.82 10.13 -16.47
CA GLU A 32 11.30 11.42 -15.97
C GLU A 32 10.32 11.99 -14.92
N GLN A 33 9.01 11.89 -15.17
CA GLN A 33 8.00 12.33 -14.21
C GLN A 33 7.98 11.48 -12.93
N LEU A 34 8.19 10.17 -13.05
CA LEU A 34 8.34 9.28 -11.90
C LEU A 34 9.56 9.60 -11.04
N ALA A 35 10.61 10.18 -11.61
CA ALA A 35 11.81 10.60 -10.88
C ALA A 35 11.67 11.95 -10.15
N LEU A 36 10.58 12.70 -10.37
CA LEU A 36 10.35 13.99 -9.72
C LEU A 36 10.19 13.83 -8.20
N ARG A 37 10.66 14.84 -7.47
CA ARG A 37 10.59 14.95 -6.02
C ARG A 37 9.95 16.29 -5.65
N ALA A 38 9.17 16.35 -4.58
CA ALA A 38 8.68 17.63 -4.07
C ALA A 38 9.84 18.55 -3.66
N VAL A 39 10.83 17.99 -2.95
CA VAL A 39 12.12 18.62 -2.64
C VAL A 39 13.25 17.58 -2.70
N PRO A 40 14.52 17.97 -2.90
CA PRO A 40 15.62 17.04 -3.21
C PRO A 40 15.85 15.91 -2.20
N ASN A 41 15.56 16.13 -0.93
CA ASN A 41 15.78 15.17 0.16
C ASN A 41 14.58 14.27 0.49
N LEU A 42 13.46 14.41 -0.22
CA LEU A 42 12.30 13.53 -0.08
C LEU A 42 12.30 12.43 -1.14
N ARG A 43 11.46 11.41 -0.93
CA ARG A 43 11.22 10.35 -1.92
C ARG A 43 10.70 10.93 -3.24
N SER A 44 11.11 10.36 -4.34
CA SER A 44 10.49 10.61 -5.66
C SER A 44 9.10 9.97 -5.72
N ILE A 45 8.33 10.35 -6.74
CA ILE A 45 7.01 9.74 -7.02
C ILE A 45 7.14 8.23 -7.17
N ARG A 46 8.19 7.74 -7.87
CA ARG A 46 8.49 6.31 -8.01
C ARG A 46 8.77 5.65 -6.66
N GLU A 47 9.62 6.24 -5.84
CA GLU A 47 9.99 5.71 -4.53
C GLU A 47 8.79 5.69 -3.57
N LEU A 48 7.90 6.69 -3.62
CA LEU A 48 6.65 6.68 -2.86
C LEU A 48 5.73 5.53 -3.27
N ALA A 49 5.60 5.30 -4.58
CA ALA A 49 4.77 4.20 -5.08
C ALA A 49 5.38 2.82 -4.70
N CYS A 50 6.69 2.64 -4.83
CA CYS A 50 7.38 1.42 -4.38
C CYS A 50 7.23 1.20 -2.88
N HIS A 51 7.30 2.27 -2.09
CA HIS A 51 7.11 2.23 -0.64
C HIS A 51 5.69 1.79 -0.26
N ILE A 52 4.66 2.34 -0.89
CA ILE A 52 3.27 1.89 -0.68
C ILE A 52 3.14 0.39 -0.98
N ILE A 53 3.63 -0.06 -2.13
CA ILE A 53 3.56 -1.47 -2.56
C ILE A 53 4.33 -2.37 -1.59
N GLY A 54 5.55 -1.98 -1.24
CA GLY A 54 6.43 -2.73 -0.34
C GLY A 54 5.86 -2.89 1.07
N VAL A 55 5.27 -1.82 1.61
CA VAL A 55 4.66 -1.85 2.95
C VAL A 55 3.41 -2.73 2.99
N ARG A 56 2.56 -2.69 1.95
CA ARG A 56 1.42 -3.62 1.84
C ARG A 56 1.89 -5.08 1.92
N ALA A 57 2.89 -5.45 1.12
CA ALA A 57 3.44 -6.80 1.13
C ALA A 57 4.11 -7.13 2.47
N GLY A 58 4.89 -6.21 3.01
CA GLY A 58 5.58 -6.41 4.29
C GLY A 58 4.61 -6.75 5.43
N TRP A 59 3.60 -5.94 5.63
CA TRP A 59 2.65 -6.17 6.72
C TRP A 59 1.72 -7.37 6.48
N PHE A 60 1.20 -7.54 5.27
CA PHE A 60 0.28 -8.65 5.00
C PHE A 60 1.02 -10.00 4.95
N HIS A 61 2.20 -10.08 4.32
CA HIS A 61 2.91 -11.35 4.20
C HIS A 61 3.63 -11.74 5.49
N TYR A 62 4.47 -10.85 6.03
CA TYR A 62 5.34 -11.22 7.14
C TYR A 62 4.67 -11.09 8.52
N VAL A 63 3.70 -10.19 8.69
CA VAL A 63 3.04 -9.97 9.99
C VAL A 63 1.69 -10.66 10.08
N LEU A 64 0.86 -10.56 9.03
CA LEU A 64 -0.44 -11.24 8.99
C LEU A 64 -0.36 -12.69 8.50
N GLU A 65 0.78 -13.10 7.93
CA GLU A 65 1.00 -14.42 7.31
C GLU A 65 0.02 -14.70 6.16
N GLU A 66 -0.20 -13.70 5.30
CA GLU A 66 -1.17 -13.72 4.22
C GLU A 66 -0.49 -13.52 2.85
N GLY A 67 -1.09 -14.10 1.80
CA GLY A 67 -0.49 -14.12 0.47
C GLY A 67 0.59 -15.18 0.33
N ASP A 68 1.06 -15.35 -0.91
CA ASP A 68 2.13 -16.27 -1.27
C ASP A 68 3.50 -15.59 -1.33
N GLU A 69 4.54 -16.33 -1.67
CA GLU A 69 5.92 -15.83 -1.80
C GLU A 69 6.04 -14.77 -2.91
N ASP A 70 5.27 -14.89 -4.00
CA ASP A 70 5.26 -13.89 -5.08
C ASP A 70 4.69 -12.56 -4.60
N PHE A 71 3.68 -12.60 -3.72
CA PHE A 71 3.18 -11.41 -3.04
C PHE A 71 4.20 -10.86 -2.05
N GLY A 72 4.82 -11.70 -1.22
CA GLY A 72 5.87 -11.31 -0.27
C GLY A 72 7.05 -10.62 -0.95
N ALA A 73 7.41 -11.04 -2.16
CA ALA A 73 8.52 -10.47 -2.93
C ALA A 73 8.35 -8.96 -3.24
N PHE A 74 7.15 -8.43 -3.25
CA PHE A 74 6.92 -6.98 -3.42
C PHE A 74 7.54 -6.14 -2.29
N HIS A 75 7.77 -6.72 -1.10
CA HIS A 75 8.42 -6.03 0.01
C HIS A 75 9.79 -5.46 -0.39
N THR A 76 10.54 -6.18 -1.23
CA THR A 76 11.88 -5.77 -1.68
C THR A 76 11.89 -4.54 -2.61
N TRP A 77 10.73 -4.10 -3.08
CA TRP A 77 10.65 -2.94 -3.99
C TRP A 77 11.04 -1.62 -3.31
N ASP A 78 10.92 -1.55 -1.98
CA ASP A 78 11.31 -0.37 -1.18
C ASP A 78 12.73 -0.48 -0.61
N GLU A 79 13.46 -1.55 -0.90
CA GLU A 79 14.82 -1.73 -0.40
C GLU A 79 15.84 -0.86 -1.15
N PRO A 80 16.89 -0.37 -0.46
CA PRO A 80 17.96 0.37 -1.10
C PRO A 80 18.64 -0.44 -2.22
N GLY A 81 18.74 0.14 -3.40
CA GLY A 81 19.33 -0.53 -4.57
C GLY A 81 18.37 -1.37 -5.40
N SER A 82 17.09 -1.42 -5.04
CA SER A 82 16.08 -2.05 -5.89
C SER A 82 16.02 -1.41 -7.27
N PRO A 83 15.76 -2.20 -8.33
CA PRO A 83 15.63 -1.68 -9.69
C PRO A 83 14.52 -0.62 -9.80
N ALA A 84 14.78 0.43 -10.58
CA ALA A 84 13.76 1.41 -10.89
C ALA A 84 12.58 0.77 -11.64
N ARG A 85 11.36 1.02 -11.18
CA ARG A 85 10.12 0.46 -11.76
C ARG A 85 9.48 1.46 -12.72
N SER A 86 9.02 0.97 -13.87
CA SER A 86 8.21 1.74 -14.82
C SER A 86 6.80 1.99 -14.28
N ALA A 87 6.07 2.93 -14.90
CA ALA A 87 4.67 3.19 -14.56
C ALA A 87 3.80 1.92 -14.63
N SER A 88 3.99 1.09 -15.65
CA SER A 88 3.24 -0.15 -15.83
C SER A 88 3.55 -1.19 -14.74
N GLU A 89 4.80 -1.31 -14.31
CA GLU A 89 5.18 -2.18 -13.19
C GLU A 89 4.57 -1.68 -11.88
N LEU A 90 4.62 -0.37 -11.60
CA LEU A 90 4.02 0.21 -10.41
C LEU A 90 2.51 -0.01 -10.34
N VAL A 91 1.80 0.22 -11.45
CA VAL A 91 0.35 -0.07 -11.53
C VAL A 91 0.08 -1.55 -11.29
N SER A 92 0.84 -2.44 -11.95
CA SER A 92 0.70 -3.90 -11.75
C SER A 92 0.99 -4.31 -10.29
N GLY A 93 2.00 -3.72 -9.64
CA GLY A 93 2.31 -3.95 -8.23
C GLY A 93 1.18 -3.50 -7.31
N LEU A 94 0.63 -2.30 -7.54
CA LEU A 94 -0.54 -1.80 -6.79
C LEU A 94 -1.76 -2.72 -6.96
N GLU A 95 -2.04 -3.18 -8.18
CA GLU A 95 -3.19 -4.05 -8.47
C GLU A 95 -3.03 -5.42 -7.81
N LYS A 96 -1.86 -6.05 -7.95
CA LYS A 96 -1.58 -7.37 -7.37
C LYS A 96 -1.60 -7.35 -5.85
N THR A 97 -0.97 -6.35 -5.23
CA THR A 97 -1.00 -6.22 -3.76
C THR A 97 -2.40 -5.94 -3.26
N TRP A 98 -3.18 -5.11 -3.97
CA TRP A 98 -4.56 -4.85 -3.61
C TRP A 98 -5.45 -6.09 -3.73
N GLN A 99 -5.27 -6.91 -4.77
CA GLN A 99 -6.05 -8.15 -4.95
C GLN A 99 -5.91 -9.06 -3.73
N VAL A 100 -4.70 -9.33 -3.28
CA VAL A 100 -4.45 -10.16 -2.08
C VAL A 100 -5.09 -9.55 -0.84
N MET A 101 -4.89 -8.24 -0.62
CA MET A 101 -5.48 -7.52 0.50
C MET A 101 -7.01 -7.61 0.49
N GLN A 102 -7.64 -7.42 -0.67
CA GLN A 102 -9.10 -7.50 -0.82
C GLN A 102 -9.63 -8.90 -0.51
N GLU A 103 -8.94 -9.95 -0.95
CA GLU A 103 -9.29 -11.34 -0.64
C GLU A 103 -9.21 -11.61 0.87
N VAL A 104 -8.17 -11.12 1.54
CA VAL A 104 -8.00 -11.20 2.99
C VAL A 104 -9.12 -10.47 3.74
N LEU A 105 -9.36 -9.21 3.38
CA LEU A 105 -10.40 -8.38 4.01
C LEU A 105 -11.81 -8.97 3.81
N GLY A 106 -12.05 -9.61 2.66
CA GLY A 106 -13.34 -10.24 2.34
C GLY A 106 -13.67 -11.46 3.20
N ARG A 107 -12.68 -12.12 3.80
CA ARG A 107 -12.88 -13.32 4.63
C ARG A 107 -12.72 -13.08 6.14
N TYR A 108 -12.12 -11.97 6.56
CA TYR A 108 -11.91 -11.68 7.98
C TYR A 108 -13.22 -11.40 8.71
N THR A 109 -13.35 -12.03 9.86
CA THR A 109 -14.43 -11.81 10.82
C THR A 109 -14.00 -10.82 11.90
N LEU A 110 -14.92 -10.39 12.76
CA LEU A 110 -14.58 -9.57 13.93
C LEU A 110 -13.61 -10.30 14.87
N SER A 111 -13.74 -11.61 15.02
CA SER A 111 -12.83 -12.42 15.82
C SER A 111 -11.41 -12.42 15.23
N ASP A 112 -11.29 -12.51 13.90
CA ASP A 112 -9.99 -12.43 13.23
C ASP A 112 -9.35 -11.06 13.46
N LEU A 113 -10.11 -9.97 13.34
CA LEU A 113 -9.60 -8.61 13.58
C LEU A 113 -9.09 -8.38 15.00
N GLN A 114 -9.67 -9.08 16.00
CA GLN A 114 -9.27 -9.00 17.40
C GLN A 114 -8.10 -9.94 17.75
N SER A 115 -7.77 -10.88 16.86
CA SER A 115 -6.67 -11.81 17.09
C SER A 115 -5.32 -11.10 17.10
N ILE A 116 -4.38 -11.61 17.92
CA ILE A 116 -3.06 -11.02 18.10
C ILE A 116 -2.07 -11.65 17.12
N VAL A 117 -1.27 -10.81 16.51
CA VAL A 117 -0.10 -11.15 15.71
C VAL A 117 1.15 -10.58 16.34
N LYS A 118 2.29 -11.13 16.00
CA LYS A 118 3.60 -10.69 16.49
C LYS A 118 4.47 -10.30 15.33
N ASP A 119 5.26 -9.27 15.53
CA ASP A 119 6.31 -8.83 14.63
C ASP A 119 7.62 -8.72 15.40
N GLU A 120 8.72 -9.10 14.80
CA GLU A 120 10.05 -8.96 15.39
C GLU A 120 10.86 -7.94 14.59
N TRP A 121 11.18 -6.81 15.24
CA TRP A 121 11.97 -5.76 14.64
C TRP A 121 13.17 -5.42 15.55
N GLU A 122 14.37 -5.44 14.99
CA GLU A 122 15.62 -5.16 15.72
C GLU A 122 15.79 -5.95 17.03
N GLY A 123 15.34 -7.22 17.02
CA GLY A 123 15.42 -8.11 18.19
C GLY A 123 14.37 -7.82 19.28
N GLN A 124 13.41 -6.96 19.01
CA GLN A 124 12.26 -6.70 19.89
C GLN A 124 10.98 -7.29 19.31
N ILE A 125 10.17 -7.89 20.16
CA ILE A 125 8.87 -8.46 19.77
C ILE A 125 7.78 -7.42 20.04
N TYR A 126 7.07 -7.07 19.00
CA TYR A 126 5.88 -6.22 19.05
C TYR A 126 4.63 -7.09 18.90
N THR A 127 3.54 -6.65 19.51
CA THR A 127 2.25 -7.34 19.41
C THR A 127 1.18 -6.37 18.94
N TYR A 128 0.41 -6.79 17.93
CA TYR A 128 -0.67 -6.01 17.35
C TYR A 128 -1.93 -6.86 17.25
N THR A 129 -3.10 -6.24 17.15
CA THR A 129 -4.27 -6.93 16.62
C THR A 129 -4.20 -6.93 15.09
N ARG A 130 -4.79 -7.93 14.42
CA ARG A 130 -4.91 -7.91 12.95
C ARG A 130 -5.65 -6.65 12.46
N GLY A 131 -6.68 -6.22 13.20
CA GLY A 131 -7.40 -4.98 12.89
C GLY A 131 -6.52 -3.74 12.94
N TRP A 132 -5.58 -3.66 13.90
CA TRP A 132 -4.61 -2.56 13.95
C TRP A 132 -3.67 -2.59 12.74
N VAL A 133 -3.19 -3.76 12.33
CA VAL A 133 -2.32 -3.88 11.15
C VAL A 133 -3.05 -3.40 9.89
N ILE A 134 -4.30 -3.82 9.69
CA ILE A 134 -5.12 -3.39 8.55
C ILE A 134 -5.31 -1.86 8.56
N TRP A 135 -5.63 -1.29 9.72
CA TRP A 135 -5.74 0.17 9.88
C TRP A 135 -4.42 0.87 9.54
N HIS A 136 -3.30 0.37 10.05
CA HIS A 136 -1.97 0.93 9.81
C HIS A 136 -1.62 0.94 8.31
N VAL A 137 -1.87 -0.16 7.59
CA VAL A 137 -1.62 -0.21 6.15
C VAL A 137 -2.54 0.75 5.37
N MET A 138 -3.80 0.88 5.77
CA MET A 138 -4.73 1.84 5.16
C MET A 138 -4.29 3.29 5.39
N GLU A 139 -3.93 3.63 6.64
CA GLU A 139 -3.39 4.94 7.01
C GLU A 139 -2.12 5.26 6.21
N HIS A 140 -1.22 4.29 6.09
CA HIS A 140 0.03 4.39 5.36
C HIS A 140 -0.19 4.66 3.87
N ASP A 141 -1.12 3.94 3.23
CA ASP A 141 -1.50 4.19 1.84
C ASP A 141 -2.00 5.62 1.62
N MET A 142 -2.87 6.10 2.53
CA MET A 142 -3.43 7.44 2.44
C MET A 142 -2.39 8.52 2.69
N HIS A 143 -1.50 8.30 3.66
CA HIS A 143 -0.41 9.24 3.98
C HIS A 143 0.52 9.40 2.78
N HIS A 144 1.11 8.32 2.29
CA HIS A 144 2.08 8.39 1.19
C HIS A 144 1.44 8.66 -0.17
N GLY A 145 0.20 8.26 -0.38
CA GLY A 145 -0.57 8.67 -1.55
C GLY A 145 -0.87 10.17 -1.56
N GLY A 146 -1.10 10.78 -0.39
CA GLY A 146 -1.21 12.23 -0.23
C GLY A 146 0.10 12.95 -0.56
N GLU A 147 1.25 12.44 -0.09
CA GLU A 147 2.59 12.94 -0.44
C GLU A 147 2.85 12.84 -1.95
N LEU A 148 2.50 11.72 -2.56
CA LEU A 148 2.60 11.50 -4.00
C LEU A 148 1.75 12.51 -4.78
N SER A 149 0.48 12.68 -4.38
CA SER A 149 -0.44 13.65 -4.99
C SER A 149 0.07 15.08 -4.87
N TYR A 150 0.60 15.44 -3.70
CA TYR A 150 1.21 16.75 -3.47
C TYR A 150 2.45 16.95 -4.35
N SER A 151 3.33 15.95 -4.46
CA SER A 151 4.51 15.99 -5.30
C SER A 151 4.16 16.19 -6.78
N LEU A 152 3.13 15.50 -7.27
CA LEU A 152 2.60 15.71 -8.63
C LEU A 152 2.13 17.16 -8.83
N GLY A 153 1.34 17.69 -7.89
CA GLY A 153 0.82 19.06 -7.95
C GLY A 153 1.90 20.12 -7.98
N MET A 154 2.99 19.94 -7.23
CA MET A 154 4.15 20.86 -7.23
C MET A 154 4.83 20.96 -8.61
N HIS A 155 4.71 19.94 -9.44
CA HIS A 155 5.24 19.91 -10.81
C HIS A 155 4.17 20.18 -11.87
N GLY A 156 3.00 20.69 -11.49
CA GLY A 156 1.90 21.00 -12.42
C GLY A 156 1.24 19.76 -13.03
N LEU A 157 1.46 18.59 -12.44
CA LEU A 157 0.83 17.34 -12.84
C LEU A 157 -0.46 17.12 -12.03
N GLN A 158 -1.42 16.42 -12.61
CA GLN A 158 -2.65 16.11 -11.91
C GLN A 158 -2.39 15.07 -10.81
N GLY A 159 -2.72 15.38 -9.58
CA GLY A 159 -2.68 14.46 -8.45
C GLY A 159 -3.82 13.44 -8.43
N ILE A 160 -3.94 12.77 -7.28
CA ILE A 160 -5.05 11.86 -6.98
C ILE A 160 -6.34 12.70 -6.88
N ASN A 161 -7.41 12.21 -7.47
CA ASN A 161 -8.72 12.86 -7.44
C ASN A 161 -9.71 12.01 -6.63
N ILE A 162 -9.90 12.34 -5.35
CA ILE A 162 -10.81 11.70 -4.39
C ILE A 162 -12.12 12.45 -4.26
#